data_f0182b8f313674cc12cecce8d885490d
#
_entry.id   f0182b8f313674cc12cecce8d885490d
#
_cell.length_a   1.000
_cell.length_b   1.000
_cell.length_c   1.000
_cell.angle_alpha   90.00
_cell.angle_beta   90.00
_cell.angle_gamma   90.00
#
_symmetry.space_group_name_H-M   'P 1'
#
loop_
_entity.id
_entity.type
_entity.pdbx_description
1 polymer ?
#
loop_
_entity_poly.entity_id
_entity_poly.type
_entity_poly.pdbx_seq_one_letter_code
_entity_poly.pdbx_strand_id
1 'polypeptide(L)'
;MCATKKATGDMYGSRQKLWDMTWLYQEISDFARIFNVEDRGQALIADFKKREADLRQEFGKSKKDLSFVFWFSSASPSADAYVGGKNSASGFIASVLGGHNAITSETEWPTVSWESIIAANPDVIVVASLDRNRWALDKAEEKIKFLKSDPAVSQ
;
A
#
# COMPACT_ATOMS: atom_id res chain seq x y z
N MET A 1 13.95 -0.83 6.34
CA MET A 1 13.06 -1.75 7.10
C MET A 1 12.26 -0.88 8.04
N CYS A 2 10.98 -0.67 7.76
CA CYS A 2 10.19 0.28 8.52
C CYS A 2 10.21 -0.02 10.03
N ALA A 3 10.43 1.00 10.84
CA ALA A 3 10.35 1.01 12.30
C ALA A 3 9.06 0.38 12.87
N THR A 4 8.11 0.15 12.03
CA THR A 4 6.76 -0.32 12.32
C THR A 4 6.66 -1.76 12.79
N LYS A 5 7.64 -2.62 12.57
CA LYS A 5 7.66 -3.97 13.17
C LYS A 5 7.71 -3.97 14.69
N LYS A 6 8.29 -2.92 15.29
CA LYS A 6 8.32 -2.78 16.76
C LYS A 6 7.00 -2.31 17.36
N ALA A 7 6.21 -1.54 16.60
CA ALA A 7 4.98 -0.95 17.11
C ALA A 7 3.83 -1.94 17.25
N THR A 8 3.85 -3.02 16.46
CA THR A 8 2.78 -4.03 16.48
C THR A 8 3.11 -5.25 17.32
N GLY A 9 4.36 -5.42 17.76
CA GLY A 9 4.80 -6.59 18.52
C GLY A 9 4.72 -7.92 17.76
N ASP A 10 4.43 -7.88 16.47
CA ASP A 10 4.20 -9.06 15.65
C ASP A 10 5.41 -9.35 14.74
N MET A 11 5.94 -10.55 14.88
CA MET A 11 7.04 -11.08 14.08
C MET A 11 6.71 -11.18 12.58
N TYR A 12 5.44 -11.29 12.23
CA TYR A 12 4.95 -11.47 10.85
C TYR A 12 4.50 -10.16 10.19
N GLY A 13 4.52 -9.04 10.92
CA GLY A 13 4.20 -7.72 10.39
C GLY A 13 2.71 -7.47 10.22
N SER A 14 1.85 -8.01 11.11
CA SER A 14 0.47 -7.56 11.17
C SER A 14 0.35 -6.20 11.86
N ARG A 15 -0.69 -5.46 11.51
CA ARG A 15 -0.98 -4.13 12.04
C ARG A 15 -2.42 -4.06 12.52
N GLN A 16 -2.59 -3.78 13.80
CA GLN A 16 -3.91 -3.53 14.40
C GLN A 16 -4.45 -2.13 14.09
N LYS A 17 -3.56 -1.19 13.73
CA LYS A 17 -3.91 0.19 13.38
C LYS A 17 -3.38 0.52 12.00
N LEU A 18 -4.12 1.37 11.30
CA LEU A 18 -3.68 1.89 10.02
C LEU A 18 -2.30 2.54 10.14
N TRP A 19 -1.42 2.24 9.20
CA TRP A 19 -0.14 2.90 9.06
C TRP A 19 -0.35 4.41 8.83
N ASP A 20 0.50 5.25 9.39
CA ASP A 20 0.50 6.68 9.16
C ASP A 20 1.93 7.23 8.99
N MET A 21 2.03 8.48 8.59
CA MET A 21 3.32 9.14 8.32
C MET A 21 4.13 9.46 9.59
N THR A 22 3.56 9.31 10.79
CA THR A 22 4.23 9.69 12.05
C THR A 22 5.54 8.95 12.25
N TRP A 23 5.56 7.66 11.89
CA TRP A 23 6.78 6.85 12.00
C TRP A 23 7.88 7.34 11.07
N LEU A 24 7.54 7.71 9.84
CA LEU A 24 8.49 8.28 8.88
C LEU A 24 9.02 9.63 9.38
N TYR A 25 8.15 10.47 9.94
CA TYR A 25 8.58 11.76 10.51
C TYR A 25 9.53 11.57 11.68
N GLN A 26 9.30 10.58 12.52
CA GLN A 26 10.21 10.25 13.61
C GLN A 26 11.57 9.77 13.09
N GLU A 27 11.59 8.85 12.11
CA GLU A 27 12.83 8.38 11.48
C GLU A 27 13.63 9.54 10.86
N ILE A 28 12.96 10.44 10.12
CA ILE A 28 13.61 11.64 9.54
C ILE A 28 14.21 12.52 10.65
N SER A 29 13.47 12.75 11.73
CA SER A 29 13.95 13.57 12.86
C SER A 29 15.16 12.93 13.54
N ASP A 30 15.15 11.62 13.74
CA ASP A 30 16.25 10.90 14.38
C ASP A 30 17.52 10.93 13.51
N PHE A 31 17.39 10.69 12.20
CA PHE A 31 18.53 10.83 11.27
C PHE A 31 19.03 12.28 11.20
N ALA A 32 18.13 13.25 11.12
CA ALA A 32 18.52 14.67 11.07
C ALA A 32 19.33 15.06 12.29
N ARG A 33 18.97 14.55 13.48
CA ARG A 33 19.72 14.78 14.73
C ARG A 33 21.09 14.07 14.71
N ILE A 34 21.14 12.81 14.25
CA ILE A 34 22.39 12.05 14.18
C ILE A 34 23.41 12.75 13.27
N PHE A 35 22.95 13.32 12.15
CA PHE A 35 23.79 13.97 11.17
C PHE A 35 23.92 15.49 11.36
N ASN A 36 23.35 16.06 12.43
CA ASN A 36 23.34 17.50 12.73
C ASN A 36 22.82 18.35 11.55
N VAL A 37 21.66 17.94 11.01
CA VAL A 37 20.98 18.60 9.88
C VAL A 37 19.48 18.79 10.15
N GLU A 38 19.13 19.16 11.39
CA GLU A 38 17.76 19.24 11.89
C GLU A 38 16.88 20.14 11.05
N ASP A 39 17.39 21.29 10.59
CA ASP A 39 16.63 22.22 9.75
C ASP A 39 16.18 21.56 8.43
N ARG A 40 17.04 20.75 7.82
CA ARG A 40 16.72 19.99 6.62
C ARG A 40 15.67 18.90 6.89
N GLY A 41 15.79 18.22 8.03
CA GLY A 41 14.81 17.23 8.49
C GLY A 41 13.44 17.86 8.69
N GLN A 42 13.37 19.00 9.39
CA GLN A 42 12.12 19.73 9.61
C GLN A 42 11.49 20.23 8.30
N ALA A 43 12.30 20.78 7.38
CA ALA A 43 11.81 21.21 6.08
C ALA A 43 11.21 20.04 5.28
N LEU A 44 11.84 18.87 5.28
CA LEU A 44 11.34 17.67 4.60
C LEU A 44 10.02 17.17 5.22
N ILE A 45 9.93 17.14 6.56
CA ILE A 45 8.69 16.77 7.26
C ILE A 45 7.56 17.74 6.94
N ALA A 46 7.85 19.05 6.91
CA ALA A 46 6.86 20.07 6.58
C ALA A 46 6.34 19.92 5.14
N ASP A 47 7.23 19.60 4.18
CA ASP A 47 6.84 19.34 2.79
C ASP A 47 5.91 18.11 2.69
N PHE A 48 6.25 17.00 3.32
CA PHE A 48 5.39 15.81 3.32
C PHE A 48 4.02 16.07 3.95
N LYS A 49 3.98 16.78 5.09
CA LYS A 49 2.71 17.15 5.73
C LYS A 49 1.85 18.02 4.83
N LYS A 50 2.48 18.98 4.15
CA LYS A 50 1.76 19.84 3.20
C LYS A 50 1.19 19.03 2.04
N ARG A 51 1.99 18.17 1.41
CA ARG A 51 1.56 17.32 0.29
C ARG A 51 0.42 16.38 0.68
N GLU A 52 0.49 15.75 1.87
CA GLU A 52 -0.60 14.93 2.37
C GLU A 52 -1.88 15.75 2.56
N ALA A 53 -1.78 16.94 3.17
CA ALA A 53 -2.92 17.83 3.38
C ALA A 53 -3.55 18.27 2.05
N ASP A 54 -2.74 18.65 1.05
CA ASP A 54 -3.20 19.04 -0.27
C ASP A 54 -3.96 17.88 -0.95
N LEU A 55 -3.44 16.66 -0.91
CA LEU A 55 -4.09 15.47 -1.47
C LEU A 55 -5.42 15.15 -0.76
N ARG A 56 -5.46 15.24 0.58
CA ARG A 56 -6.69 15.05 1.34
C ARG A 56 -7.73 16.13 1.03
N GLN A 57 -7.29 17.35 0.77
CA GLN A 57 -8.19 18.42 0.38
C GLN A 57 -8.75 18.20 -1.03
N GLU A 58 -7.95 17.73 -1.96
CA GLU A 58 -8.32 17.49 -3.35
C GLU A 58 -9.22 16.25 -3.50
N PHE A 59 -8.81 15.12 -2.93
CA PHE A 59 -9.44 13.82 -3.15
C PHE A 59 -10.30 13.34 -1.98
N GLY A 60 -9.98 13.71 -0.74
CA GLY A 60 -10.69 13.25 0.45
C GLY A 60 -12.15 13.72 0.57
N LYS A 61 -12.58 14.65 -0.29
CA LYS A 61 -13.98 15.10 -0.42
C LYS A 61 -14.76 14.33 -1.48
N SER A 62 -14.14 13.34 -2.13
CA SER A 62 -14.85 12.48 -3.07
C SER A 62 -16.00 11.79 -2.35
N LYS A 63 -17.22 11.94 -2.89
CA LYS A 63 -18.41 11.26 -2.35
C LYS A 63 -18.40 9.74 -2.64
N LYS A 64 -17.45 9.24 -3.41
CA LYS A 64 -17.29 7.83 -3.73
C LYS A 64 -16.26 7.26 -2.78
N ASP A 65 -16.71 6.40 -1.87
CA ASP A 65 -15.84 5.56 -1.04
C ASP A 65 -15.30 4.42 -1.92
N LEU A 66 -14.26 4.73 -2.72
CA LEU A 66 -13.68 3.77 -3.66
C LEU A 66 -12.92 2.68 -2.90
N SER A 67 -13.11 1.45 -3.35
CA SER A 67 -12.38 0.29 -2.83
C SER A 67 -11.15 -0.01 -3.70
N PHE A 68 -10.01 -0.23 -3.04
CA PHE A 68 -8.72 -0.45 -3.70
C PHE A 68 -8.14 -1.81 -3.35
N VAL A 69 -7.49 -2.44 -4.32
CA VAL A 69 -6.53 -3.54 -4.10
C VAL A 69 -5.16 -3.12 -4.64
N PHE A 70 -4.11 -3.30 -3.85
CA PHE A 70 -2.73 -3.02 -4.26
C PHE A 70 -2.02 -4.34 -4.50
N TRP A 71 -1.85 -4.71 -5.77
CA TRP A 71 -1.25 -5.96 -6.18
C TRP A 71 0.23 -5.81 -6.51
N PHE A 72 1.09 -6.45 -5.70
CA PHE A 72 2.53 -6.35 -5.84
C PHE A 72 3.12 -7.45 -6.71
N SER A 73 2.70 -8.70 -6.53
CA SER A 73 3.22 -9.84 -7.29
C SER A 73 2.34 -11.09 -7.16
N SER A 74 2.64 -12.10 -7.97
CA SER A 74 2.20 -13.50 -7.79
C SER A 74 3.28 -14.41 -8.37
N ALA A 75 3.44 -15.59 -7.80
CA ALA A 75 4.44 -16.54 -8.27
C ALA A 75 4.12 -17.07 -9.69
N SER A 76 2.84 -17.21 -10.00
CA SER A 76 2.30 -17.59 -11.32
C SER A 76 0.91 -16.99 -11.50
N PRO A 77 0.32 -17.00 -12.71
CA PRO A 77 -1.07 -16.59 -12.94
C PRO A 77 -2.10 -17.35 -12.09
N SER A 78 -1.84 -18.60 -11.77
CA SER A 78 -2.71 -19.45 -10.94
C SER A 78 -2.41 -19.37 -9.43
N ALA A 79 -1.39 -18.61 -9.03
CA ALA A 79 -1.04 -18.44 -7.63
C ALA A 79 -1.77 -17.25 -7.02
N ASP A 80 -1.96 -17.31 -5.70
CA ASP A 80 -2.51 -16.23 -4.91
C ASP A 80 -1.76 -14.91 -5.14
N ALA A 81 -2.50 -13.81 -5.07
CA ALA A 81 -1.98 -12.47 -5.23
C ALA A 81 -1.27 -12.01 -3.94
N TYR A 82 -0.05 -11.50 -4.05
CA TYR A 82 0.67 -10.84 -2.99
C TYR A 82 0.28 -9.37 -2.96
N VAL A 83 -0.45 -8.96 -1.94
CA VAL A 83 -1.14 -7.66 -1.88
C VAL A 83 -0.79 -6.87 -0.63
N GLY A 84 -1.15 -5.61 -0.59
CA GLY A 84 -1.08 -4.79 0.62
C GLY A 84 -2.28 -5.06 1.53
N GLY A 85 -2.05 -5.33 2.81
CA GLY A 85 -3.09 -5.56 3.78
C GLY A 85 -3.83 -4.29 4.21
N LYS A 86 -4.94 -4.47 4.93
CA LYS A 86 -5.88 -3.43 5.38
C LYS A 86 -5.19 -2.22 6.03
N ASN A 87 -4.30 -2.47 6.96
CA ASN A 87 -3.66 -1.43 7.77
C ASN A 87 -2.24 -1.07 7.30
N SER A 88 -1.83 -1.53 6.12
CA SER A 88 -0.52 -1.23 5.53
C SER A 88 -0.42 0.21 4.99
N ALA A 89 0.75 0.58 4.47
CA ALA A 89 0.92 1.83 3.73
C ALA A 89 -0.05 1.94 2.53
N SER A 90 -0.42 0.82 1.91
CA SER A 90 -1.44 0.76 0.86
C SER A 90 -2.81 1.20 1.36
N GLY A 91 -3.22 0.73 2.55
CA GLY A 91 -4.45 1.18 3.20
C GLY A 91 -4.43 2.66 3.54
N PHE A 92 -3.28 3.18 3.99
CA PHE A 92 -3.09 4.61 4.21
C PHE A 92 -3.27 5.42 2.92
N ILE A 93 -2.65 4.99 1.81
CA ILE A 93 -2.80 5.66 0.51
C ILE A 93 -4.27 5.68 0.09
N ALA A 94 -4.98 4.55 0.17
CA ALA A 94 -6.41 4.49 -0.10
C ALA A 94 -7.20 5.52 0.74
N SER A 95 -6.89 5.63 2.05
CA SER A 95 -7.54 6.59 2.94
C SER A 95 -7.28 8.05 2.60
N VAL A 96 -6.07 8.38 2.12
CA VAL A 96 -5.72 9.74 1.65
C VAL A 96 -6.55 10.11 0.43
N LEU A 97 -6.81 9.14 -0.44
CA LEU A 97 -7.63 9.30 -1.64
C LEU A 97 -9.15 9.27 -1.37
N GLY A 98 -9.56 9.19 -0.11
CA GLY A 98 -10.98 9.18 0.28
C GLY A 98 -11.68 7.85 0.03
N GLY A 99 -10.92 6.74 0.01
CA GLY A 99 -11.43 5.39 -0.13
C GLY A 99 -10.85 4.44 0.92
N HIS A 100 -10.97 3.14 0.68
CA HIS A 100 -10.49 2.10 1.58
C HIS A 100 -9.81 0.94 0.84
N ASN A 101 -9.01 0.16 1.56
CA ASN A 101 -8.44 -1.08 1.04
C ASN A 101 -9.49 -2.19 1.12
N ALA A 102 -9.82 -2.84 -0.01
CA ALA A 102 -10.78 -3.96 -0.05
C ALA A 102 -10.26 -5.23 0.64
N ILE A 103 -8.93 -5.32 0.87
CA ILE A 103 -8.32 -6.45 1.57
C ILE A 103 -8.47 -6.26 3.08
N THR A 104 -9.17 -7.17 3.74
CA THR A 104 -9.50 -7.09 5.17
C THR A 104 -8.41 -7.66 6.10
N SER A 105 -7.40 -8.34 5.56
CA SER A 105 -6.30 -8.91 6.34
C SER A 105 -5.49 -7.82 7.05
N GLU A 106 -5.19 -8.04 8.33
CA GLU A 106 -4.31 -7.17 9.13
C GLU A 106 -2.82 -7.49 8.93
N THR A 107 -2.49 -8.60 8.27
CA THR A 107 -1.13 -8.89 7.82
C THR A 107 -0.69 -7.78 6.87
N GLU A 108 0.53 -7.28 7.02
CA GLU A 108 1.02 -6.16 6.20
C GLU A 108 1.10 -6.53 4.71
N TRP A 109 1.51 -7.78 4.43
CA TRP A 109 1.72 -8.32 3.09
C TRP A 109 1.08 -9.72 2.96
N PRO A 110 -0.25 -9.82 2.95
CA PRO A 110 -0.90 -11.12 2.79
C PRO A 110 -0.81 -11.63 1.36
N THR A 111 -0.91 -12.95 1.22
CA THR A 111 -1.33 -13.60 -0.03
C THR A 111 -2.84 -13.81 0.02
N VAL A 112 -3.54 -13.49 -1.06
CA VAL A 112 -5.00 -13.55 -1.15
C VAL A 112 -5.39 -14.22 -2.45
N SER A 113 -6.33 -15.16 -2.40
CA SER A 113 -6.82 -15.83 -3.59
C SER A 113 -7.56 -14.87 -4.53
N TRP A 114 -7.54 -15.16 -5.82
CA TRP A 114 -8.25 -14.38 -6.82
C TRP A 114 -9.77 -14.41 -6.61
N GLU A 115 -10.32 -15.52 -6.14
CA GLU A 115 -11.73 -15.64 -5.76
C GLU A 115 -12.11 -14.63 -4.66
N SER A 116 -11.23 -14.43 -3.69
CA SER A 116 -11.45 -13.44 -2.62
C SER A 116 -11.37 -12.01 -3.15
N ILE A 117 -10.47 -11.72 -4.09
CA ILE A 117 -10.37 -10.40 -4.74
C ILE A 117 -11.60 -10.13 -5.59
N ILE A 118 -12.05 -11.12 -6.39
CA ILE A 118 -13.28 -11.03 -7.19
C ILE A 118 -14.50 -10.81 -6.29
N ALA A 119 -14.62 -11.57 -5.20
CA ALA A 119 -15.72 -11.43 -4.25
C ALA A 119 -15.74 -10.05 -3.55
N ALA A 120 -14.55 -9.47 -3.31
CA ALA A 120 -14.43 -8.11 -2.77
C ALA A 120 -14.81 -7.03 -3.80
N ASN A 121 -14.83 -7.36 -5.09
CA ASN A 121 -15.22 -6.50 -6.21
C ASN A 121 -14.63 -5.08 -6.11
N PRO A 122 -13.30 -4.93 -6.11
CA PRO A 122 -12.66 -3.62 -5.92
C PRO A 122 -12.94 -2.69 -7.10
N ASP A 123 -13.19 -1.39 -6.82
CA ASP A 123 -13.32 -0.37 -7.85
C ASP A 123 -12.01 -0.13 -8.61
N VAL A 124 -10.87 -0.33 -7.92
CA VAL A 124 -9.54 -0.04 -8.48
C VAL A 124 -8.52 -1.10 -8.06
N ILE A 125 -7.80 -1.65 -9.03
CA ILE A 125 -6.63 -2.48 -8.80
C ILE A 125 -5.38 -1.68 -9.16
N VAL A 126 -4.57 -1.35 -8.14
CA VAL A 126 -3.28 -0.69 -8.31
C VAL A 126 -2.21 -1.75 -8.56
N VAL A 127 -1.63 -1.73 -9.75
CA VAL A 127 -0.63 -2.71 -10.20
C VAL A 127 0.78 -2.15 -9.95
N ALA A 128 1.53 -2.77 -9.05
CA ALA A 128 2.93 -2.41 -8.82
C ALA A 128 3.86 -3.09 -9.85
N SER A 129 4.93 -2.40 -10.25
CA SER A 129 6.05 -3.02 -10.99
C SER A 129 7.22 -3.22 -10.03
N LEU A 130 7.76 -4.44 -9.98
CA LEU A 130 8.90 -4.80 -9.14
C LEU A 130 10.09 -5.17 -10.03
N ASP A 131 11.16 -4.41 -9.94
CA ASP A 131 12.40 -4.64 -10.70
C ASP A 131 13.33 -5.65 -10.00
N ARG A 132 12.78 -6.80 -9.64
CA ARG A 132 13.57 -7.90 -9.04
C ARG A 132 13.66 -9.15 -9.92
N ASN A 133 12.89 -9.20 -11.01
CA ASN A 133 12.88 -10.27 -12.01
C ASN A 133 12.79 -11.70 -11.44
N ARG A 134 12.09 -11.86 -10.32
CA ARG A 134 11.95 -13.17 -9.65
C ARG A 134 10.81 -13.99 -10.28
N TRP A 135 9.69 -13.33 -10.60
CA TRP A 135 8.51 -13.94 -11.21
C TRP A 135 8.03 -13.10 -12.40
N ALA A 136 7.37 -13.72 -13.36
CA ALA A 136 6.80 -13.00 -14.51
C ALA A 136 5.83 -11.89 -14.05
N LEU A 137 5.00 -12.18 -13.03
CA LEU A 137 4.06 -11.23 -12.45
C LEU A 137 4.70 -10.22 -11.46
N ASP A 138 6.02 -10.02 -11.51
CA ASP A 138 6.65 -8.83 -10.95
C ASP A 138 6.49 -7.63 -11.91
N LYS A 139 6.33 -7.87 -13.21
CA LYS A 139 6.18 -6.84 -14.24
C LYS A 139 4.74 -6.36 -14.36
N ALA A 140 4.53 -5.05 -14.47
CA ALA A 140 3.20 -4.46 -14.58
C ALA A 140 2.47 -4.91 -15.86
N GLU A 141 3.20 -5.02 -16.98
CA GLU A 141 2.65 -5.43 -18.28
C GLU A 141 2.04 -6.83 -18.22
N GLU A 142 2.74 -7.78 -17.58
CA GLU A 142 2.26 -9.16 -17.45
C GLU A 142 1.03 -9.24 -16.52
N LYS A 143 0.98 -8.42 -15.47
CA LYS A 143 -0.20 -8.29 -14.60
C LYS A 143 -1.40 -7.74 -15.36
N ILE A 144 -1.21 -6.67 -16.12
CA ILE A 144 -2.28 -6.06 -16.93
C ILE A 144 -2.78 -7.05 -17.98
N LYS A 145 -1.88 -7.80 -18.62
CA LYS A 145 -2.24 -8.86 -19.56
C LYS A 145 -3.09 -9.93 -18.88
N PHE A 146 -2.68 -10.41 -17.70
CA PHE A 146 -3.45 -11.37 -16.91
C PHE A 146 -4.85 -10.84 -16.60
N LEU A 147 -4.98 -9.62 -16.03
CA LEU A 147 -6.27 -9.02 -15.67
C LEU A 147 -7.22 -8.89 -16.87
N LYS A 148 -6.68 -8.69 -18.09
CA LYS A 148 -7.48 -8.55 -19.31
C LYS A 148 -7.83 -9.88 -20.00
N SER A 149 -7.06 -10.92 -19.76
CA SER A 149 -7.18 -12.20 -20.51
C SER A 149 -7.76 -13.34 -19.69
N ASP A 150 -7.71 -13.26 -18.36
CA ASP A 150 -8.28 -14.30 -17.51
C ASP A 150 -9.80 -14.17 -17.43
N PRO A 151 -10.56 -15.21 -17.83
CA PRO A 151 -12.04 -15.14 -17.90
C PRO A 151 -12.71 -14.91 -16.54
N ALA A 152 -12.07 -15.28 -15.43
CA ALA A 152 -12.65 -15.12 -14.11
C ALA A 152 -12.42 -13.70 -13.55
N VAL A 153 -11.37 -13.00 -14.01
CA VAL A 153 -10.95 -11.70 -13.49
C VAL A 153 -11.34 -10.54 -14.40
N SER A 154 -11.53 -10.81 -15.70
CA SER A 154 -11.80 -9.78 -16.73
C SER A 154 -13.27 -9.34 -16.83
N GLN A 155 -14.14 -9.81 -15.94
CA GLN A 155 -15.59 -9.49 -15.97
C GLN A 155 -15.88 -8.15 -15.23
#